data_752a4ede26ca63f0ea2e399d68ff0dc2
#
_entry.id   752a4ede26ca63f0ea2e399d68ff0dc2
#
_cell.length_a   1.000
_cell.length_b   1.000
_cell.length_c   1.000
_cell.angle_alpha   90.00
_cell.angle_beta   90.00
_cell.angle_gamma   90.00
#
_symmetry.space_group_name_H-M   'P 1'
#
loop_
_entity.id
_entity.type
_entity.pdbx_description
1 polymer ?
#
loop_
_entity_poly.entity_id
_entity_poly.type
_entity_poly.pdbx_seq_one_letter_code
_entity_poly.pdbx_strand_id
1 'polypeptide(L)'
;RLDAPNRLTVVVDRAPDEQWQIGWTSRVRTWKPRFAYGWDWCTRLVPLGLWGSVELVRDTGLRITGLWARSVLAEDLSSAEVSVEVTYSANRAASGEAHVTISGDEGPVAEATVAFEAQPGVHTVTAKLTVGSPRLWWPNGHGEQPLYHVSAQLQIPDAADERSTRI
;
A
#
# COMPACT_ATOMS: atom_id res chain seq x y z
N ARG A 1 -5.06 27.19 -6.49
CA ARG A 1 -6.28 28.01 -6.66
C ARG A 1 -7.42 27.09 -7.06
N LEU A 2 -8.57 27.20 -6.38
CA LEU A 2 -9.74 26.35 -6.66
C LEU A 2 -10.65 26.94 -7.76
N ASP A 3 -10.44 28.17 -8.11
CA ASP A 3 -11.26 29.03 -8.99
C ASP A 3 -10.64 29.28 -10.37
N ALA A 4 -9.53 28.62 -10.67
CA ALA A 4 -8.86 28.72 -11.97
C ALA A 4 -8.34 27.34 -12.41
N PRO A 5 -8.23 27.09 -13.73
CA PRO A 5 -7.62 25.86 -14.23
C PRO A 5 -6.15 25.77 -13.78
N ASN A 6 -5.81 24.64 -13.17
CA ASN A 6 -4.43 24.35 -12.79
C ASN A 6 -3.81 23.47 -13.87
N ARG A 7 -2.56 23.71 -14.19
CA ARG A 7 -1.79 22.91 -15.16
C ARG A 7 -0.63 22.25 -14.42
N LEU A 8 -0.60 20.92 -14.48
CA LEU A 8 0.57 20.13 -14.11
C LEU A 8 1.30 19.74 -15.40
N THR A 9 2.59 20.02 -15.45
CA THR A 9 3.46 19.61 -16.56
C THR A 9 4.51 18.66 -16.02
N VAL A 10 4.58 17.47 -16.58
CA VAL A 10 5.63 16.48 -16.29
C VAL A 10 6.56 16.41 -17.48
N VAL A 11 7.84 16.69 -17.26
CA VAL A 11 8.88 16.59 -18.28
C VAL A 11 9.71 15.36 -17.97
N VAL A 12 9.80 14.46 -18.95
CA VAL A 12 10.61 13.26 -18.85
C VAL A 12 11.83 13.43 -19.75
N ASP A 13 12.98 13.67 -19.12
CA ASP A 13 14.23 13.81 -19.85
C ASP A 13 14.73 12.45 -20.35
N ARG A 14 15.50 12.50 -21.43
CA ARG A 14 16.15 11.31 -22.00
C ARG A 14 17.06 10.67 -20.94
N ALA A 15 17.00 9.34 -20.83
CA ALA A 15 17.94 8.60 -19.99
C ALA A 15 19.37 8.75 -20.54
N PRO A 16 20.40 8.78 -19.69
CA PRO A 16 21.78 8.79 -20.12
C PRO A 16 22.07 7.64 -21.07
N ASP A 17 22.89 7.89 -22.11
CA ASP A 17 23.14 6.89 -23.16
C ASP A 17 23.99 5.70 -22.69
N GLU A 18 24.87 5.91 -21.71
CA GLU A 18 25.88 4.94 -21.30
C GLU A 18 25.75 4.57 -19.82
N GLN A 19 25.10 3.48 -19.54
CA GLN A 19 25.05 2.89 -18.21
C GLN A 19 25.08 1.37 -18.26
N TRP A 20 26.19 0.81 -18.72
CA TRP A 20 26.38 -0.63 -18.74
C TRP A 20 26.54 -1.19 -17.32
N GLN A 21 26.19 -2.46 -17.15
CA GLN A 21 26.41 -3.19 -15.90
C GLN A 21 27.89 -3.33 -15.54
N ILE A 22 28.74 -3.44 -16.55
CA ILE A 22 30.19 -3.60 -16.43
C ILE A 22 30.84 -2.25 -16.68
N GLY A 23 31.82 -1.90 -15.90
CA GLY A 23 32.60 -0.68 -16.03
C GLY A 23 32.57 0.20 -14.78
N TRP A 24 32.76 1.50 -14.94
CA TRP A 24 32.89 2.46 -13.84
C TRP A 24 31.56 2.73 -13.13
N THR A 25 31.09 1.76 -12.37
CA THR A 25 29.80 1.82 -11.67
C THR A 25 29.72 2.96 -10.66
N SER A 26 30.84 3.37 -10.09
CA SER A 26 30.94 4.49 -9.15
C SER A 26 30.66 5.86 -9.79
N ARG A 27 30.68 5.96 -11.11
CA ARG A 27 30.39 7.20 -11.85
C ARG A 27 28.94 7.36 -12.24
N VAL A 28 28.12 6.31 -12.04
CA VAL A 28 26.69 6.35 -12.37
C VAL A 28 25.94 7.05 -11.27
N ARG A 29 25.22 8.12 -11.62
CA ARG A 29 24.46 8.96 -10.69
C ARG A 29 22.95 8.94 -10.94
N THR A 30 22.47 8.03 -11.77
CA THR A 30 21.05 7.90 -12.11
C THR A 30 20.49 6.58 -11.57
N TRP A 31 19.25 6.65 -11.10
CA TRP A 31 18.51 5.51 -10.57
C TRP A 31 17.81 4.73 -11.70
N LYS A 32 18.57 4.25 -12.67
CA LYS A 32 18.05 3.38 -13.72
C LYS A 32 18.66 1.99 -13.59
N PRO A 33 17.84 0.92 -13.70
CA PRO A 33 18.37 -0.44 -13.72
C PRO A 33 19.35 -0.60 -14.88
N ARG A 34 20.54 -1.08 -14.60
CA ARG A 34 21.59 -1.23 -15.61
C ARG A 34 21.27 -2.29 -16.64
N PHE A 35 20.55 -3.34 -16.23
CA PHE A 35 20.03 -4.37 -17.14
C PHE A 35 19.24 -3.79 -18.32
N ALA A 36 18.56 -2.65 -18.11
CA ALA A 36 17.83 -1.97 -19.15
C ALA A 36 18.72 -1.46 -20.29
N TYR A 37 20.01 -1.26 -20.05
CA TYR A 37 20.98 -0.80 -21.06
C TYR A 37 21.64 -1.93 -21.84
N GLY A 38 21.54 -3.15 -21.36
CA GLY A 38 22.04 -4.36 -22.01
C GLY A 38 22.57 -5.38 -21.03
N TRP A 39 22.34 -6.62 -21.33
CA TRP A 39 22.84 -7.82 -20.65
C TRP A 39 22.97 -8.94 -21.69
N ASP A 40 23.60 -10.06 -21.37
CA ASP A 40 23.94 -11.13 -22.32
C ASP A 40 22.81 -11.53 -23.28
N TRP A 41 21.57 -11.64 -22.76
CA TRP A 41 20.40 -12.01 -23.55
C TRP A 41 19.29 -10.95 -23.54
N CYS A 42 19.52 -9.79 -22.92
CA CYS A 42 18.52 -8.73 -22.82
C CYS A 42 18.74 -7.67 -23.89
N THR A 43 17.68 -7.38 -24.64
CA THR A 43 17.65 -6.24 -25.54
C THR A 43 17.72 -4.93 -24.75
N ARG A 44 18.41 -3.93 -25.28
CA ARG A 44 18.43 -2.59 -24.70
C ARG A 44 17.04 -1.96 -24.78
N LEU A 45 16.38 -1.91 -23.63
CA LEU A 45 15.08 -1.27 -23.45
C LEU A 45 15.12 -0.41 -22.17
N VAL A 46 15.27 0.91 -22.35
CA VAL A 46 15.37 1.84 -21.23
C VAL A 46 14.00 2.49 -21.02
N PRO A 47 13.20 2.01 -20.06
CA PRO A 47 11.86 2.57 -19.83
C PRO A 47 11.97 3.99 -19.28
N LEU A 48 11.11 4.85 -19.76
CA LEU A 48 10.97 6.24 -19.32
C LEU A 48 9.49 6.56 -19.08
N GLY A 49 9.25 7.55 -18.23
CA GLY A 49 7.91 8.04 -17.96
C GLY A 49 7.31 7.54 -16.65
N LEU A 50 6.05 7.85 -16.48
CA LEU A 50 5.25 7.43 -15.35
C LEU A 50 4.67 6.04 -15.65
N TRP A 51 5.05 5.05 -14.84
CA TRP A 51 4.61 3.65 -15.03
C TRP A 51 3.62 3.19 -13.95
N GLY A 52 3.38 4.01 -12.94
CA GLY A 52 2.38 3.78 -11.91
C GLY A 52 1.21 4.78 -12.00
N SER A 53 0.23 4.63 -11.12
CA SER A 53 -0.87 5.58 -10.98
C SER A 53 -0.36 6.97 -10.56
N VAL A 54 -1.07 8.00 -11.01
CA VAL A 54 -0.85 9.38 -10.57
C VAL A 54 -2.11 9.83 -9.85
N GLU A 55 -1.97 10.22 -8.61
CA GLU A 55 -3.09 10.59 -7.76
C GLU A 55 -2.95 12.04 -7.28
N LEU A 56 -4.06 12.76 -7.28
CA LEU A 56 -4.17 14.06 -6.61
C LEU A 56 -4.72 13.82 -5.21
N VAL A 57 -3.88 14.00 -4.20
CA VAL A 57 -4.25 13.78 -2.80
C VAL A 57 -4.54 15.12 -2.13
N ARG A 58 -5.72 15.23 -1.51
CA ARG A 58 -6.08 16.35 -0.64
C ARG A 58 -5.69 15.99 0.80
N ASP A 59 -4.83 16.78 1.41
CA ASP A 59 -4.50 16.65 2.84
C ASP A 59 -5.63 17.30 3.67
N THR A 60 -6.34 16.47 4.43
CA THR A 60 -7.39 16.88 5.37
C THR A 60 -6.89 16.96 6.82
N GLY A 61 -5.59 16.73 7.03
CA GLY A 61 -4.97 16.69 8.36
C GLY A 61 -4.96 15.31 9.02
N LEU A 62 -5.53 14.30 8.37
CA LEU A 62 -5.40 12.88 8.70
C LEU A 62 -5.18 12.11 7.40
N ARG A 63 -4.16 11.24 7.35
CA ARG A 63 -3.85 10.45 6.16
C ARG A 63 -3.27 9.10 6.52
N ILE A 64 -3.79 8.04 5.94
CA ILE A 64 -3.20 6.69 6.02
C ILE A 64 -1.98 6.63 5.09
N THR A 65 -0.81 6.39 5.66
CA THR A 65 0.46 6.29 4.92
C THR A 65 0.89 4.85 4.67
N GLY A 66 0.39 3.91 5.50
CA GLY A 66 0.66 2.48 5.36
C GLY A 66 -0.51 1.63 5.86
N LEU A 67 -0.76 0.51 5.20
CA LEU A 67 -1.70 -0.52 5.63
C LEU A 67 -1.00 -1.86 5.45
N TRP A 68 -0.83 -2.58 6.55
CA TRP A 68 -0.22 -3.89 6.55
C TRP A 68 -1.08 -4.87 7.34
N ALA A 69 -1.39 -6.01 6.73
CA ALA A 69 -2.19 -7.05 7.33
C ALA A 69 -1.43 -8.38 7.31
N ARG A 70 -1.45 -9.08 8.44
CA ARG A 70 -0.80 -10.37 8.62
C ARG A 70 -1.75 -11.34 9.26
N SER A 71 -1.90 -12.52 8.66
CA SER A 71 -2.68 -13.63 9.20
C SER A 71 -1.80 -14.70 9.85
N VAL A 72 -2.33 -15.32 10.89
CA VAL A 72 -1.78 -16.51 11.53
C VAL A 72 -2.90 -17.52 11.64
N LEU A 73 -2.74 -18.67 10.99
CA LEU A 73 -3.71 -19.77 11.04
C LEU A 73 -3.63 -20.54 12.35
N ALA A 74 -4.76 -20.99 12.86
CA ALA A 74 -4.82 -22.00 13.90
C ALA A 74 -4.24 -23.34 13.38
N GLU A 75 -3.73 -24.19 14.26
CA GLU A 75 -3.12 -25.47 13.88
C GLU A 75 -4.11 -26.39 13.14
N ASP A 76 -5.39 -26.34 13.51
CA ASP A 76 -6.47 -27.10 12.91
C ASP A 76 -7.08 -26.42 11.66
N LEU A 77 -6.56 -25.28 11.24
CA LEU A 77 -7.01 -24.46 10.11
C LEU A 77 -8.46 -23.95 10.25
N SER A 78 -9.07 -24.06 11.43
CA SER A 78 -10.46 -23.65 11.66
C SER A 78 -10.65 -22.15 11.71
N SER A 79 -9.59 -21.40 11.97
CA SER A 79 -9.63 -19.95 12.07
C SER A 79 -8.29 -19.29 11.68
N ALA A 80 -8.33 -17.99 11.42
CA ALA A 80 -7.15 -17.16 11.26
C ALA A 80 -7.25 -15.93 12.15
N GLU A 81 -6.23 -15.67 12.94
CA GLU A 81 -6.04 -14.36 13.58
C GLU A 81 -5.39 -13.41 12.59
N VAL A 82 -6.00 -12.25 12.35
CA VAL A 82 -5.49 -11.23 11.45
C VAL A 82 -5.16 -9.98 12.25
N SER A 83 -3.89 -9.58 12.23
CA SER A 83 -3.42 -8.32 12.79
C SER A 83 -3.29 -7.29 11.65
N VAL A 84 -3.98 -6.18 11.76
CA VAL A 84 -3.98 -5.09 10.78
C VAL A 84 -3.36 -3.85 11.39
N GLU A 85 -2.21 -3.46 10.87
CA GLU A 85 -1.50 -2.24 11.27
C GLU A 85 -1.81 -1.12 10.27
N VAL A 86 -2.36 -0.02 10.78
CA VAL A 86 -2.68 1.17 10.02
C VAL A 86 -1.74 2.28 10.44
N THR A 87 -0.75 2.59 9.61
CA THR A 87 0.15 3.71 9.82
C THR A 87 -0.46 4.96 9.22
N TYR A 88 -0.51 6.03 10.00
CA TYR A 88 -1.12 7.28 9.60
C TYR A 88 -0.28 8.49 10.01
N SER A 89 -0.48 9.61 9.33
CA SER A 89 0.00 10.92 9.73
C SER A 89 -1.18 11.79 10.15
N ALA A 90 -1.01 12.54 11.23
CA ALA A 90 -1.96 13.55 11.66
C ALA A 90 -1.25 14.89 11.90
N ASN A 91 -1.97 16.00 11.72
CA ASN A 91 -1.42 17.34 11.94
C ASN A 91 -1.90 17.97 13.25
N ARG A 92 -2.81 17.32 13.98
CA ARG A 92 -3.36 17.78 15.27
C ARG A 92 -3.68 16.61 16.19
N ALA A 93 -3.81 16.91 17.48
CA ALA A 93 -4.32 15.98 18.46
C ALA A 93 -5.87 15.87 18.32
N ALA A 94 -6.39 14.64 18.33
CA ALA A 94 -7.83 14.37 18.30
C ALA A 94 -8.09 12.90 18.67
N SER A 95 -9.20 12.63 19.37
CA SER A 95 -9.70 11.27 19.51
C SER A 95 -10.35 10.81 18.21
N GLY A 96 -10.16 9.57 17.84
CA GLY A 96 -10.66 8.99 16.60
C GLY A 96 -10.96 7.51 16.71
N GLU A 97 -11.50 6.98 15.62
CA GLU A 97 -11.81 5.56 15.47
C GLU A 97 -11.19 5.01 14.17
N ALA A 98 -10.63 3.82 14.29
CA ALA A 98 -10.15 3.02 13.16
C ALA A 98 -11.14 1.88 12.94
N HIS A 99 -11.86 1.91 11.83
CA HIS A 99 -12.74 0.83 11.41
C HIS A 99 -12.02 -0.04 10.39
N VAL A 100 -11.91 -1.34 10.68
CA VAL A 100 -11.23 -2.31 9.81
C VAL A 100 -12.18 -3.41 9.44
N THR A 101 -12.29 -3.68 8.15
CA THR A 101 -13.15 -4.74 7.58
C THR A 101 -12.30 -5.70 6.76
N ILE A 102 -12.51 -6.99 6.95
CA ILE A 102 -11.99 -8.06 6.10
C ILE A 102 -13.15 -8.64 5.32
N SER A 103 -13.06 -8.67 4.00
CA SER A 103 -14.09 -9.19 3.10
C SER A 103 -13.55 -10.30 2.23
N GLY A 104 -14.34 -11.37 2.06
CA GLY A 104 -14.17 -12.38 1.03
C GLY A 104 -15.05 -12.06 -0.19
N ASP A 105 -15.20 -13.05 -1.09
CA ASP A 105 -16.00 -12.90 -2.32
C ASP A 105 -17.49 -12.64 -2.05
N GLU A 106 -18.00 -13.15 -0.92
CA GLU A 106 -19.43 -13.04 -0.54
C GLU A 106 -19.73 -11.85 0.36
N GLY A 107 -18.73 -11.07 0.73
CA GLY A 107 -18.88 -9.89 1.58
C GLY A 107 -17.99 -9.92 2.84
N PRO A 108 -18.31 -9.08 3.84
CA PRO A 108 -17.55 -8.98 5.07
C PRO A 108 -17.53 -10.28 5.86
N VAL A 109 -16.36 -10.70 6.34
CA VAL A 109 -16.14 -11.90 7.15
C VAL A 109 -15.65 -11.57 8.56
N ALA A 110 -15.05 -10.39 8.75
CA ALA A 110 -14.67 -9.89 10.07
C ALA A 110 -14.58 -8.36 10.06
N GLU A 111 -14.93 -7.74 11.19
CA GLU A 111 -14.87 -6.30 11.39
C GLU A 111 -14.38 -5.98 12.81
N ALA A 112 -13.67 -4.88 12.95
CA ALA A 112 -13.24 -4.35 14.22
C ALA A 112 -13.20 -2.82 14.20
N THR A 113 -13.58 -2.20 15.31
CA THR A 113 -13.38 -0.77 15.55
C THR A 113 -12.47 -0.57 16.74
N VAL A 114 -11.43 0.23 16.55
CA VAL A 114 -10.42 0.53 17.57
C VAL A 114 -10.36 2.04 17.77
N ALA A 115 -10.60 2.49 19.00
CA ALA A 115 -10.39 3.89 19.36
C ALA A 115 -8.90 4.21 19.39
N PHE A 116 -8.52 5.41 18.94
CA PHE A 116 -7.14 5.89 19.01
C PHE A 116 -7.07 7.39 19.32
N GLU A 117 -5.94 7.81 19.86
CA GLU A 117 -5.64 9.22 20.10
C GLU A 117 -4.60 9.67 19.06
N ALA A 118 -5.06 10.45 18.10
CA ALA A 118 -4.16 11.08 17.14
C ALA A 118 -3.31 12.15 17.83
N GLN A 119 -2.03 12.21 17.46
CA GLN A 119 -1.11 13.27 17.81
C GLN A 119 -0.42 13.77 16.53
N PRO A 120 0.09 15.01 16.49
CA PRO A 120 0.90 15.45 15.36
C PRO A 120 2.07 14.50 15.10
N GLY A 121 2.25 14.11 13.82
CA GLY A 121 3.30 13.18 13.42
C GLY A 121 2.77 11.90 12.81
N VAL A 122 3.62 10.88 12.74
CA VAL A 122 3.31 9.56 12.18
C VAL A 122 3.15 8.56 13.33
N HIS A 123 2.03 7.84 13.29
CA HIS A 123 1.65 6.87 14.33
C HIS A 123 1.07 5.62 13.70
N THR A 124 0.86 4.58 14.50
CA THR A 124 0.25 3.32 14.08
C THR A 124 -0.85 2.93 15.05
N VAL A 125 -2.00 2.52 14.53
CA VAL A 125 -3.06 1.85 15.27
C VAL A 125 -3.18 0.42 14.76
N THR A 126 -3.40 -0.54 15.66
CA THR A 126 -3.49 -1.96 15.33
C THR A 126 -4.86 -2.50 15.69
N ALA A 127 -5.52 -3.13 14.72
CA ALA A 127 -6.74 -3.91 14.93
C ALA A 127 -6.43 -5.41 14.85
N LYS A 128 -7.08 -6.21 15.70
CA LYS A 128 -7.03 -7.66 15.67
C LYS A 128 -8.41 -8.22 15.36
N LEU A 129 -8.46 -9.10 14.38
CA LEU A 129 -9.70 -9.71 13.89
C LEU A 129 -9.52 -11.22 13.81
N THR A 130 -10.62 -11.95 13.91
CA THR A 130 -10.63 -13.39 13.71
C THR A 130 -11.52 -13.72 12.53
N VAL A 131 -10.99 -14.45 11.57
CA VAL A 131 -11.73 -15.01 10.43
C VAL A 131 -11.98 -16.48 10.69
N GLY A 132 -13.26 -16.88 10.84
CA GLY A 132 -13.65 -18.27 11.00
C GLY A 132 -13.67 -19.00 9.67
N SER A 133 -13.25 -20.27 9.66
CA SER A 133 -13.22 -21.13 8.48
C SER A 133 -12.64 -20.45 7.24
N PRO A 134 -11.39 -19.91 7.33
CA PRO A 134 -10.81 -19.15 6.25
C PRO A 134 -10.59 -20.03 5.01
N ARG A 135 -10.86 -19.48 3.83
CA ARG A 135 -10.43 -20.09 2.57
C ARG A 135 -8.93 -19.96 2.45
N LEU A 136 -8.25 -21.07 2.22
CA LEU A 136 -6.80 -21.13 2.19
C LEU A 136 -6.27 -20.87 0.77
N TRP A 137 -5.21 -20.07 0.69
CA TRP A 137 -4.45 -19.87 -0.54
C TRP A 137 -3.46 -21.02 -0.74
N TRP A 138 -3.46 -21.61 -1.92
CA TRP A 138 -2.56 -22.69 -2.27
C TRP A 138 -1.71 -22.34 -3.50
N PRO A 139 -0.47 -22.85 -3.59
CA PRO A 139 0.31 -22.73 -4.80
C PRO A 139 -0.42 -23.29 -6.02
N ASN A 140 -0.06 -22.79 -7.21
CA ASN A 140 -0.66 -23.23 -8.46
C ASN A 140 -0.60 -24.76 -8.60
N GLY A 141 -1.74 -25.39 -8.94
CA GLY A 141 -1.89 -26.83 -9.05
C GLY A 141 -2.18 -27.59 -7.72
N HIS A 142 -2.20 -26.89 -6.58
CA HIS A 142 -2.46 -27.50 -5.26
C HIS A 142 -3.80 -27.08 -4.64
N GLY A 143 -4.49 -26.13 -5.21
CA GLY A 143 -5.78 -25.65 -4.71
C GLY A 143 -6.13 -24.27 -5.26
N GLU A 144 -7.09 -23.65 -4.62
CA GLU A 144 -7.55 -22.29 -4.96
C GLU A 144 -6.60 -21.22 -4.44
N GLN A 145 -6.73 -20.01 -4.97
CA GLN A 145 -5.91 -18.83 -4.62
C GLN A 145 -6.78 -17.65 -4.21
N PRO A 146 -7.68 -17.83 -3.20
CA PRO A 146 -8.52 -16.76 -2.73
C PRO A 146 -7.68 -15.65 -2.07
N LEU A 147 -8.06 -14.41 -2.28
CA LEU A 147 -7.49 -13.26 -1.58
C LEU A 147 -8.60 -12.54 -0.83
N TYR A 148 -8.35 -12.23 0.42
CA TYR A 148 -9.23 -11.37 1.21
C TYR A 148 -8.91 -9.90 0.97
N HIS A 149 -9.95 -9.08 0.87
CA HIS A 149 -9.83 -7.64 0.80
C HIS A 149 -9.87 -7.06 2.22
N VAL A 150 -8.85 -6.31 2.59
CA VAL A 150 -8.76 -5.63 3.87
C VAL A 150 -8.89 -4.14 3.63
N SER A 151 -9.90 -3.51 4.20
CA SER A 151 -10.07 -2.06 4.20
C SER A 151 -9.92 -1.51 5.62
N ALA A 152 -9.31 -0.34 5.72
CA ALA A 152 -9.19 0.41 6.96
C ALA A 152 -9.61 1.85 6.72
N GLN A 153 -10.56 2.32 7.52
CA GLN A 153 -11.02 3.70 7.56
C GLN A 153 -10.61 4.31 8.89
N LEU A 154 -9.92 5.43 8.85
CA LEU A 154 -9.63 6.24 10.04
C LEU A 154 -10.52 7.47 10.02
N GLN A 155 -11.07 7.81 11.18
CA GLN A 155 -11.90 8.99 11.34
C GLN A 155 -11.54 9.74 12.63
N ILE A 156 -11.36 11.05 12.50
CA ILE A 156 -11.32 12.01 13.61
C ILE A 156 -12.36 13.11 13.30
N PRO A 157 -12.70 14.01 14.24
CA PRO A 157 -13.57 15.15 13.91
C PRO A 157 -13.02 15.93 12.69
N ASP A 158 -13.88 16.15 11.70
CA ASP A 158 -13.62 16.91 10.45
C ASP A 158 -12.58 16.31 9.50
N ALA A 159 -12.10 15.07 9.71
CA ALA A 159 -11.20 14.41 8.77
C ALA A 159 -11.39 12.89 8.80
N ALA A 160 -11.33 12.28 7.62
CA ALA A 160 -11.31 10.83 7.46
C ALA A 160 -10.40 10.47 6.28
N ASP A 161 -9.84 9.27 6.34
CA ASP A 161 -9.10 8.67 5.22
C ASP A 161 -9.35 7.16 5.20
N GLU A 162 -9.25 6.58 4.01
CA GLU A 162 -9.48 5.15 3.80
C GLU A 162 -8.38 4.57 2.91
N ARG A 163 -7.99 3.34 3.22
CA ARG A 163 -7.04 2.57 2.41
C ARG A 163 -7.40 1.09 2.42
N SER A 164 -7.09 0.40 1.32
CA SER A 164 -7.31 -1.03 1.21
C SER A 164 -6.09 -1.77 0.67
N THR A 165 -6.03 -3.07 0.98
CA THR A 165 -5.03 -4.02 0.48
C THR A 165 -5.67 -5.40 0.33
N ARG A 166 -4.92 -6.37 -0.17
CA ARG A 166 -5.33 -7.78 -0.23
C ARG A 166 -4.30 -8.68 0.46
N ILE A 167 -4.79 -9.69 1.12
CA ILE A 167 -3.99 -10.73 1.78
C ILE A 167 -4.46 -12.11 1.35
#